data_364e66c9e57b4d826f8abc5697d5c5fd
#
_entry.id   364e66c9e57b4d826f8abc5697d5c5fd
#
_cell.length_a   1.000
_cell.length_b   1.000
_cell.length_c   1.000
_cell.angle_alpha   90.00
_cell.angle_beta   90.00
_cell.angle_gamma   90.00
#
_symmetry.space_group_name_H-M   'P 1'
#
loop_
_entity.id
_entity.type
_entity.pdbx_description
1 polymer ?
#
loop_
_entity_poly.entity_id
_entity_poly.type
_entity_poly.pdbx_seq_one_letter_code
_entity_poly.pdbx_strand_id
1 'polypeptide(L)'
;MKERIIGFLVLTSLITLFLVFTFNSEGVLLIEEYSYELQNNNESLIPEQKYFYDDAVLNSKALWIVQVKSFQKIEEAMLFAESLKRMRLNPYIVKKTISDTKIYRVRVYSNDEGDNLSNAIKKLEKKGYKLSIIKE
;
A
#
# COMPACT_ATOMS: atom_id res chain seq x y z
N MET A 1 34.46 41.54 12.12
CA MET A 1 33.35 41.07 11.26
C MET A 1 33.68 39.82 10.46
N LYS A 2 34.91 39.63 9.96
CA LYS A 2 35.32 38.46 9.15
C LYS A 2 35.16 37.11 9.91
N GLU A 3 35.48 37.09 11.20
CA GLU A 3 35.37 35.87 12.02
C GLU A 3 33.93 35.36 12.20
N ARG A 4 32.97 36.29 12.27
CA ARG A 4 31.54 35.93 12.39
C ARG A 4 30.98 35.33 11.09
N ILE A 5 31.49 35.79 9.94
CA ILE A 5 31.10 35.27 8.62
C ILE A 5 31.68 33.88 8.42
N ILE A 6 32.91 33.64 8.85
CA ILE A 6 33.55 32.30 8.78
C ILE A 6 32.80 31.30 9.67
N GLY A 7 32.42 31.70 10.90
CA GLY A 7 31.65 30.83 11.80
C GLY A 7 30.26 30.48 11.24
N PHE A 8 29.60 31.44 10.59
CA PHE A 8 28.30 31.16 9.93
C PHE A 8 28.44 30.22 8.73
N LEU A 9 29.47 30.36 7.91
CA LEU A 9 29.78 29.48 6.79
C LEU A 9 30.09 28.04 7.23
N VAL A 10 30.85 27.87 8.30
CA VAL A 10 31.15 26.56 8.87
C VAL A 10 29.88 25.90 9.43
N LEU A 11 29.05 26.68 10.13
CA LEU A 11 27.79 26.17 10.71
C LEU A 11 26.82 25.71 9.61
N THR A 12 26.63 26.50 8.55
CA THR A 12 25.76 26.13 7.43
C THR A 12 26.27 24.90 6.69
N SER A 13 27.60 24.77 6.50
CA SER A 13 28.21 23.57 5.91
C SER A 13 27.98 22.33 6.75
N LEU A 14 28.04 22.44 8.06
CA LEU A 14 27.82 21.32 8.98
C LEU A 14 26.34 20.87 9.00
N ILE A 15 25.42 21.82 8.93
CA ILE A 15 23.99 21.56 8.84
C ILE A 15 23.65 20.87 7.52
N THR A 16 24.20 21.33 6.39
CA THR A 16 23.96 20.69 5.09
C THR A 16 24.55 19.27 5.04
N LEU A 17 25.71 19.05 5.62
CA LEU A 17 26.33 17.74 5.70
C LEU A 17 25.49 16.77 6.58
N PHE A 18 24.96 17.26 7.68
CA PHE A 18 24.07 16.52 8.55
C PHE A 18 22.77 16.15 7.86
N LEU A 19 22.16 17.10 7.11
CA LEU A 19 20.94 16.85 6.32
C LEU A 19 21.20 15.79 5.22
N VAL A 20 22.31 15.88 4.50
CA VAL A 20 22.69 14.88 3.48
C VAL A 20 22.86 13.51 4.13
N PHE A 21 23.46 13.43 5.32
CA PHE A 21 23.67 12.17 6.01
C PHE A 21 22.36 11.56 6.54
N THR A 22 21.43 12.40 7.02
CA THR A 22 20.12 11.93 7.51
C THR A 22 19.15 11.57 6.38
N PHE A 23 19.21 12.26 5.24
CA PHE A 23 18.38 11.94 4.08
C PHE A 23 18.96 10.84 3.18
N ASN A 24 20.25 10.55 3.26
CA ASN A 24 20.90 9.43 2.56
C ASN A 24 20.80 8.10 3.32
N SER A 25 20.22 8.10 4.51
CA SER A 25 20.14 6.86 5.29
C SER A 25 18.95 6.00 4.83
N GLU A 26 19.28 4.91 4.15
CA GLU A 26 18.56 3.62 4.09
C GLU A 26 17.13 3.56 3.52
N GLY A 27 16.37 4.64 3.53
CA GLY A 27 14.99 4.63 3.01
C GLY A 27 14.91 4.56 1.49
N VAL A 28 15.84 5.19 0.79
CA VAL A 28 15.87 5.22 -0.68
C VAL A 28 16.47 3.94 -1.24
N LEU A 29 17.47 3.38 -0.59
CA LEU A 29 18.12 2.12 -1.00
C LEU A 29 17.16 0.92 -0.89
N LEU A 30 16.32 0.89 0.15
CA LEU A 30 15.30 -0.16 0.30
C LEU A 30 14.24 -0.11 -0.79
N ILE A 31 13.85 1.08 -1.26
CA ILE A 31 12.88 1.22 -2.35
C ILE A 31 13.51 0.82 -3.68
N GLU A 32 14.76 1.17 -3.90
CA GLU A 32 15.50 0.82 -5.11
C GLU A 32 15.83 -0.69 -5.16
N GLU A 33 16.27 -1.28 -4.06
CA GLU A 33 16.54 -2.71 -3.94
C GLU A 33 15.26 -3.55 -4.14
N TYR A 34 14.13 -3.13 -3.58
CA TYR A 34 12.83 -3.75 -3.86
C TYR A 34 12.41 -3.62 -5.32
N SER A 35 12.74 -2.53 -5.99
CA SER A 35 12.40 -2.34 -7.41
C SER A 35 13.31 -3.16 -8.33
N TYR A 36 14.58 -3.35 -8.00
CA TYR A 36 15.52 -4.18 -8.75
C TYR A 36 15.25 -5.68 -8.60
N GLU A 37 14.85 -6.15 -7.41
CA GLU A 37 14.45 -7.54 -7.23
C GLU A 37 13.16 -7.88 -7.99
N LEU A 38 12.24 -6.93 -8.11
CA LEU A 38 11.00 -7.10 -8.87
C LEU A 38 11.22 -7.12 -10.39
N GLN A 39 12.32 -6.52 -10.89
CA GLN A 39 12.64 -6.50 -12.34
C GLN A 39 13.49 -7.69 -12.81
N ASN A 40 14.31 -8.27 -11.95
CA ASN A 40 15.25 -9.34 -12.35
C ASN A 40 14.72 -10.76 -12.15
N ASN A 41 13.68 -10.95 -11.35
CA ASN A 41 13.05 -12.24 -11.19
C ASN A 41 11.75 -12.27 -11.99
N ASN A 42 11.79 -12.83 -13.21
CA ASN A 42 10.62 -13.22 -13.99
C ASN A 42 9.79 -14.35 -13.33
N GLU A 43 10.05 -14.65 -12.07
CA GLU A 43 9.21 -15.44 -11.19
C GLU A 43 8.89 -14.60 -9.97
N SER A 44 7.65 -14.12 -9.90
CA SER A 44 7.12 -13.35 -8.78
C SER A 44 7.25 -14.16 -7.48
N LEU A 45 8.31 -13.90 -6.70
CA LEU A 45 8.49 -14.45 -5.35
C LEU A 45 7.59 -13.77 -4.30
N ILE A 46 6.67 -12.90 -4.73
CA ILE A 46 5.57 -12.51 -3.86
C ILE A 46 4.59 -13.68 -3.90
N PRO A 47 4.27 -14.32 -2.78
CA PRO A 47 3.30 -15.41 -2.80
C PRO A 47 1.98 -14.83 -3.29
N GLU A 48 1.73 -14.99 -4.58
CA GLU A 48 0.49 -14.57 -5.27
C GLU A 48 -0.75 -15.02 -4.48
N GLN A 49 -0.63 -16.15 -3.77
CA GLN A 49 -1.68 -16.75 -2.97
C GLN A 49 -2.06 -15.96 -1.70
N LYS A 50 -1.25 -15.01 -1.21
CA LYS A 50 -1.51 -14.36 0.08
C LYS A 50 -2.74 -13.45 0.08
N TYR A 51 -3.06 -12.86 -1.07
CA TYR A 51 -4.18 -11.92 -1.21
C TYR A 51 -5.22 -12.34 -2.25
N PHE A 52 -4.96 -13.42 -3.00
CA PHE A 52 -5.92 -13.93 -3.97
C PHE A 52 -6.86 -14.93 -3.32
N TYR A 53 -8.12 -14.58 -3.25
CA TYR A 53 -9.18 -15.44 -2.78
C TYR A 53 -10.25 -15.59 -3.86
N ASP A 54 -10.91 -16.73 -3.87
CA ASP A 54 -12.09 -16.92 -4.71
C ASP A 54 -13.22 -16.03 -4.19
N ASP A 55 -13.68 -15.14 -5.06
CA ASP A 55 -14.71 -14.15 -4.73
C ASP A 55 -16.02 -14.82 -4.27
N ALA A 56 -16.34 -15.98 -4.84
CA ALA A 56 -17.53 -16.75 -4.46
C ALA A 56 -17.43 -17.34 -3.04
N VAL A 57 -16.25 -17.83 -2.67
CA VAL A 57 -16.01 -18.41 -1.33
C VAL A 57 -16.04 -17.33 -0.26
N LEU A 58 -15.42 -16.18 -0.52
CA LEU A 58 -15.46 -15.07 0.43
C LEU A 58 -16.84 -14.46 0.56
N ASN A 59 -17.57 -14.31 -0.55
CA ASN A 59 -18.93 -13.79 -0.53
C ASN A 59 -19.88 -14.65 0.34
N SER A 60 -19.65 -15.95 0.41
CA SER A 60 -20.47 -16.83 1.24
C SER A 60 -20.17 -16.70 2.74
N LYS A 61 -18.93 -16.37 3.10
CA LYS A 61 -18.45 -16.35 4.50
C LYS A 61 -18.36 -14.97 5.11
N ALA A 62 -18.14 -13.94 4.31
CA ALA A 62 -18.00 -12.58 4.82
C ALA A 62 -19.34 -12.00 5.25
N LEU A 63 -19.35 -11.27 6.35
CA LEU A 63 -20.49 -10.46 6.80
C LEU A 63 -20.67 -9.25 5.91
N TRP A 64 -19.56 -8.57 5.58
CA TRP A 64 -19.58 -7.45 4.67
C TRP A 64 -18.33 -7.41 3.78
N ILE A 65 -18.49 -6.81 2.60
CA ILE A 65 -17.41 -6.63 1.61
C ILE A 65 -17.50 -5.25 1.00
N VAL A 66 -16.37 -4.54 0.99
CA VAL A 66 -16.24 -3.20 0.39
C VAL A 66 -15.11 -3.20 -0.62
N GLN A 67 -15.38 -2.75 -1.85
CA GLN A 67 -14.36 -2.50 -2.85
C GLN A 67 -13.78 -1.11 -2.64
N VAL A 68 -12.45 -1.03 -2.51
CA VAL A 68 -11.73 0.21 -2.20
C VAL A 68 -11.12 0.83 -3.44
N LYS A 69 -10.42 0.01 -4.26
CA LYS A 69 -9.73 0.53 -5.44
C LYS A 69 -9.49 -0.58 -6.47
N SER A 70 -9.31 -0.18 -7.74
CA SER A 70 -8.94 -1.07 -8.83
C SER A 70 -7.63 -0.61 -9.46
N PHE A 71 -6.79 -1.57 -9.89
CA PHE A 71 -5.49 -1.34 -10.49
C PHE A 71 -5.34 -2.15 -11.78
N GLN A 72 -4.50 -1.68 -12.68
CA GLN A 72 -4.13 -2.44 -13.89
C GLN A 72 -2.90 -3.32 -13.66
N LYS A 73 -2.06 -2.96 -12.69
CA LYS A 73 -0.86 -3.71 -12.32
C LYS A 73 -1.08 -4.44 -11.00
N ILE A 74 -0.63 -5.69 -10.97
CA ILE A 74 -0.74 -6.53 -9.78
C ILE A 74 0.11 -6.02 -8.63
N GLU A 75 1.29 -5.50 -8.92
CA GLU A 75 2.25 -4.98 -7.94
C GLU A 75 1.63 -3.81 -7.16
N GLU A 76 0.99 -2.88 -7.87
CA GLU A 76 0.31 -1.74 -7.25
C GLU A 76 -0.85 -2.21 -6.36
N ALA A 77 -1.61 -3.20 -6.81
CA ALA A 77 -2.71 -3.77 -6.03
C ALA A 77 -2.20 -4.44 -4.74
N MET A 78 -1.07 -5.14 -4.81
CA MET A 78 -0.46 -5.81 -3.66
C MET A 78 0.10 -4.81 -2.64
N LEU A 79 0.84 -3.80 -3.08
CA LEU A 79 1.32 -2.72 -2.20
C LEU A 79 0.17 -1.99 -1.52
N PHE A 80 -0.91 -1.78 -2.26
CA PHE A 80 -2.11 -1.17 -1.71
C PHE A 80 -2.79 -2.09 -0.67
N ALA A 81 -2.91 -3.38 -0.94
CA ALA A 81 -3.45 -4.36 0.01
C ALA A 81 -2.60 -4.42 1.30
N GLU A 82 -1.28 -4.37 1.18
CA GLU A 82 -0.38 -4.26 2.33
C GLU A 82 -0.67 -3.01 3.18
N SER A 83 -0.89 -1.87 2.54
CA SER A 83 -1.23 -0.63 3.26
C SER A 83 -2.54 -0.73 4.04
N LEU A 84 -3.55 -1.41 3.48
CA LEU A 84 -4.81 -1.68 4.15
C LEU A 84 -4.66 -2.65 5.33
N LYS A 85 -3.79 -3.65 5.19
CA LYS A 85 -3.47 -4.58 6.28
C LYS A 85 -2.83 -3.87 7.46
N ARG A 86 -1.95 -2.89 7.22
CA ARG A 86 -1.38 -2.03 8.28
C ARG A 86 -2.46 -1.21 9.02
N MET A 87 -3.58 -0.93 8.36
CA MET A 87 -4.75 -0.28 8.97
C MET A 87 -5.65 -1.26 9.75
N ARG A 88 -5.22 -2.52 9.93
CA ARG A 88 -5.98 -3.61 10.56
C ARG A 88 -7.29 -3.91 9.83
N LEU A 89 -7.23 -3.91 8.52
CA LEU A 89 -8.30 -4.36 7.64
C LEU A 89 -7.88 -5.68 7.00
N ASN A 90 -8.84 -6.48 6.54
CA ASN A 90 -8.58 -7.75 5.85
C ASN A 90 -8.72 -7.53 4.33
N PRO A 91 -7.65 -7.14 3.62
CA PRO A 91 -7.71 -6.93 2.18
C PRO A 91 -7.60 -8.24 1.41
N TYR A 92 -8.25 -8.30 0.26
CA TYR A 92 -8.05 -9.33 -0.75
C TYR A 92 -8.14 -8.73 -2.15
N ILE A 93 -7.60 -9.45 -3.13
CA ILE A 93 -7.52 -9.01 -4.51
C ILE A 93 -8.33 -9.96 -5.39
N VAL A 94 -9.20 -9.39 -6.19
CA VAL A 94 -9.97 -10.11 -7.21
C VAL A 94 -9.43 -9.73 -8.57
N LYS A 95 -8.91 -10.71 -9.32
CA LYS A 95 -8.50 -10.55 -10.71
C LYS A 95 -9.73 -10.68 -11.60
N LYS A 96 -9.96 -9.69 -12.45
CA LYS A 96 -11.02 -9.69 -13.45
C LYS A 96 -10.47 -9.27 -14.81
N THR A 97 -10.88 -9.95 -15.87
CA THR A 97 -10.55 -9.56 -17.24
C THR A 97 -11.77 -8.87 -17.85
N ILE A 98 -11.57 -7.65 -18.36
CA ILE A 98 -12.60 -6.86 -19.05
C ILE A 98 -12.00 -6.41 -20.38
N SER A 99 -12.61 -6.82 -21.49
CA SER A 99 -12.13 -6.46 -22.84
C SER A 99 -10.62 -6.66 -22.99
N ASP A 100 -10.13 -7.88 -22.68
CA ASP A 100 -8.72 -8.30 -22.70
C ASP A 100 -7.76 -7.56 -21.74
N THR A 101 -8.28 -6.64 -20.94
CA THR A 101 -7.50 -5.94 -19.93
C THR A 101 -7.67 -6.60 -18.57
N LYS A 102 -6.55 -6.97 -17.93
CA LYS A 102 -6.55 -7.50 -16.56
C LYS A 102 -6.71 -6.35 -15.58
N ILE A 103 -7.70 -6.45 -14.69
CA ILE A 103 -7.97 -5.48 -13.64
C ILE A 103 -7.91 -6.21 -12.30
N TYR A 104 -7.16 -5.63 -11.36
CA TYR A 104 -7.00 -6.12 -10.01
C TYR A 104 -7.81 -5.24 -9.05
N ARG A 105 -8.90 -5.80 -8.50
CA ARG A 105 -9.79 -5.08 -7.58
C ARG A 105 -9.40 -5.39 -6.16
N VAL A 106 -9.01 -4.38 -5.41
CA VAL A 106 -8.70 -4.52 -3.99
C VAL A 106 -9.96 -4.28 -3.20
N ARG A 107 -10.33 -5.27 -2.40
CA ARG A 107 -11.50 -5.29 -1.54
C ARG A 107 -11.09 -5.56 -0.11
N VAL A 108 -11.93 -5.17 0.82
CA VAL A 108 -11.83 -5.45 2.26
C VAL A 108 -13.06 -6.22 2.69
N TYR A 109 -12.90 -7.14 3.59
CA TYR A 109 -14.00 -7.94 4.12
C TYR A 109 -13.87 -8.13 5.63
N SER A 110 -14.97 -8.49 6.28
CA SER A 110 -14.95 -9.09 7.60
C SER A 110 -15.89 -10.28 7.66
N ASN A 111 -15.48 -11.25 8.45
CA ASN A 111 -16.27 -12.40 8.90
C ASN A 111 -16.47 -12.36 10.43
N ASP A 112 -16.06 -11.29 11.09
CA ASP A 112 -16.18 -11.10 12.53
C ASP A 112 -17.34 -10.13 12.84
N GLU A 113 -18.28 -10.56 13.68
CA GLU A 113 -19.42 -9.74 14.13
C GLU A 113 -18.98 -8.50 14.92
N GLY A 114 -17.79 -8.54 15.53
CA GLY A 114 -17.18 -7.39 16.21
C GLY A 114 -16.66 -6.30 15.25
N ASP A 115 -16.41 -6.64 13.99
CA ASP A 115 -15.91 -5.71 12.98
C ASP A 115 -17.06 -4.93 12.33
N ASN A 116 -17.26 -3.71 12.79
CA ASN A 116 -18.32 -2.84 12.28
C ASN A 116 -17.95 -2.24 10.91
N LEU A 117 -18.77 -2.49 9.89
CA LEU A 117 -18.67 -1.90 8.55
C LEU A 117 -18.52 -0.37 8.60
N SER A 118 -19.30 0.32 9.43
CA SER A 118 -19.23 1.77 9.57
C SER A 118 -17.85 2.27 10.01
N ASN A 119 -17.17 1.54 10.89
CA ASN A 119 -15.82 1.89 11.33
C ASN A 119 -14.78 1.68 10.22
N ALA A 120 -14.93 0.61 9.42
CA ALA A 120 -14.07 0.36 8.28
C ALA A 120 -14.25 1.45 7.20
N ILE A 121 -15.49 1.81 6.89
CA ILE A 121 -15.84 2.90 5.96
C ILE A 121 -15.21 4.21 6.42
N LYS A 122 -15.42 4.63 7.68
CA LYS A 122 -14.85 5.87 8.23
C LYS A 122 -13.32 5.91 8.12
N LYS A 123 -12.63 4.80 8.39
CA LYS A 123 -11.16 4.71 8.25
C LYS A 123 -10.72 4.93 6.80
N LEU A 124 -11.44 4.36 5.85
CA LEU A 124 -11.12 4.43 4.42
C LEU A 124 -11.47 5.80 3.84
N GLU A 125 -12.62 6.36 4.18
CA GLU A 125 -13.06 7.71 3.75
C GLU A 125 -12.14 8.80 4.28
N LYS A 126 -11.65 8.67 5.51
CA LYS A 126 -10.66 9.61 6.08
C LYS A 126 -9.36 9.65 5.26
N LYS A 127 -9.06 8.60 4.51
CA LYS A 127 -7.93 8.54 3.57
C LYS A 127 -8.29 9.00 2.15
N GLY A 128 -9.54 9.41 1.93
CA GLY A 128 -10.02 9.92 0.63
C GLY A 128 -10.36 8.82 -0.39
N TYR A 129 -10.54 7.57 0.04
CA TYR A 129 -10.90 6.49 -0.88
C TYR A 129 -12.41 6.53 -1.21
N LYS A 130 -12.73 6.35 -2.50
CA LYS A 130 -14.10 6.16 -2.97
C LYS A 130 -14.46 4.68 -2.83
N LEU A 131 -15.48 4.40 -2.04
CA LEU A 131 -15.87 3.05 -1.68
C LEU A 131 -17.07 2.56 -2.47
N SER A 132 -17.14 1.26 -2.72
CA SER A 132 -18.30 0.58 -3.26
C SER A 132 -18.63 -0.62 -2.38
N ILE A 133 -19.78 -0.59 -1.71
CA ILE A 133 -20.25 -1.71 -0.88
C ILE A 133 -20.73 -2.81 -1.84
N ILE A 134 -20.18 -4.01 -1.67
CA ILE A 134 -20.52 -5.21 -2.47
C ILE A 134 -21.51 -6.07 -1.71
N LYS A 135 -21.32 -6.19 -0.39
CA LYS A 135 -22.14 -6.96 0.53
C LYS A 135 -22.25 -6.24 1.86
N GLU A 136 -23.42 -6.22 2.42
CA GLU A 136 -23.75 -5.70 3.76
C GLU A 136 -24.60 -6.73 4.52
#